data_d2f7455783d2fa53035ba697eced336b
#
_entry.id   d2f7455783d2fa53035ba697eced336b
#
_cell.length_a   1.000
_cell.length_b   1.000
_cell.length_c   1.000
_cell.angle_alpha   90.00
_cell.angle_beta   90.00
_cell.angle_gamma   90.00
#
_symmetry.space_group_name_H-M   'P 1'
#
loop_
_entity.id
_entity.type
_entity.pdbx_description
1 polymer ?
#
loop_
_entity_poly.entity_id
_entity_poly.type
_entity_poly.pdbx_seq_one_letter_code
_entity_poly.pdbx_strand_id
1 'polypeptide(L)'
;ILSKQKPENVQKGFTGDLEDDQKRFIQATFKWKRKKIIIMNGYFPQGENRSHETKFPKKIKFYNDLEKHIKKLKKTEENLIVMGDFNVAPSDLDIGIGEQNVKRWLRDGKTAFLPEEIDMWNKIKDLGFIDSWRKQNPREESIYSWFDYRSRMFDDNPKRGLRIDHILISKSIESEMLNTGIDYLARSMEKPSDHCPVWLELR
;
A
#
# COMPACT_ATOMS: atom_id res chain seq x y z
N ILE A 1 6.48 1.85 -13.08
CA ILE A 1 7.07 0.50 -12.98
C ILE A 1 8.34 0.48 -13.83
N LEU A 2 9.48 0.16 -13.21
CA LEU A 2 10.73 -0.18 -13.91
C LEU A 2 10.85 -1.70 -13.90
N SER A 3 11.27 -2.30 -15.02
CA SER A 3 11.37 -3.76 -15.15
C SER A 3 12.51 -4.17 -16.08
N LYS A 4 13.21 -5.24 -15.72
CA LYS A 4 14.19 -5.89 -16.61
C LYS A 4 13.51 -6.69 -17.73
N GLN A 5 12.27 -7.12 -17.50
CA GLN A 5 11.46 -7.85 -18.45
C GLN A 5 10.43 -6.91 -19.09
N LYS A 6 10.29 -6.97 -20.41
CA LYS A 6 9.23 -6.23 -21.09
C LYS A 6 7.86 -6.78 -20.69
N PRO A 7 6.91 -5.94 -20.23
CA PRO A 7 5.56 -6.38 -19.93
C PRO A 7 4.81 -6.78 -21.21
N GLU A 8 3.92 -7.77 -21.09
CA GLU A 8 3.01 -8.14 -22.19
C GLU A 8 1.93 -7.10 -22.43
N ASN A 9 1.48 -6.45 -21.34
CA ASN A 9 0.47 -5.40 -21.39
C ASN A 9 0.71 -4.37 -20.28
N VAL A 10 0.34 -3.12 -20.54
CA VAL A 10 0.39 -2.01 -19.57
C VAL A 10 -0.92 -1.24 -19.64
N GLN A 11 -1.56 -1.04 -18.49
CA GLN A 11 -2.72 -0.17 -18.32
C GLN A 11 -2.35 0.99 -17.39
N LYS A 12 -2.65 2.21 -17.80
CA LYS A 12 -2.52 3.44 -16.99
C LYS A 12 -3.90 3.89 -16.56
N GLY A 13 -4.08 4.14 -15.25
CA GLY A 13 -5.37 4.51 -14.68
C GLY A 13 -6.38 3.35 -14.65
N PHE A 14 -7.55 3.61 -14.09
CA PHE A 14 -8.68 2.67 -14.12
C PHE A 14 -9.46 2.79 -15.43
N THR A 15 -10.24 1.77 -15.75
CA THR A 15 -11.15 1.85 -16.92
C THR A 15 -12.20 2.94 -16.66
N GLY A 16 -12.24 3.94 -17.51
CA GLY A 16 -13.15 5.08 -17.39
C GLY A 16 -12.56 6.33 -16.75
N ASP A 17 -11.27 6.29 -16.34
CA ASP A 17 -10.56 7.51 -15.93
C ASP A 17 -10.47 8.49 -17.12
N LEU A 18 -10.71 9.75 -16.84
CA LEU A 18 -10.54 10.84 -17.80
C LEU A 18 -9.06 11.18 -17.99
N GLU A 19 -8.73 11.85 -19.10
CA GLU A 19 -7.34 12.22 -19.41
C GLU A 19 -6.74 13.15 -18.33
N ASP A 20 -7.56 14.00 -17.72
CA ASP A 20 -7.17 14.93 -16.66
C ASP A 20 -7.19 14.32 -15.25
N ASP A 21 -7.59 13.05 -15.11
CA ASP A 21 -7.56 12.37 -13.82
C ASP A 21 -6.12 12.17 -13.32
N GLN A 22 -5.96 12.17 -12.00
CA GLN A 22 -4.65 11.98 -11.37
C GLN A 22 -4.04 10.63 -11.78
N LYS A 23 -2.82 10.65 -12.30
CA LYS A 23 -2.08 9.45 -12.76
C LYS A 23 -1.48 8.69 -11.57
N ARG A 24 -2.35 8.08 -10.75
CA ARG A 24 -1.98 7.41 -9.48
C ARG A 24 -1.95 5.89 -9.55
N PHE A 25 -2.37 5.30 -10.67
CA PHE A 25 -2.46 3.85 -10.84
C PHE A 25 -1.82 3.42 -12.15
N ILE A 26 -1.02 2.35 -12.08
CA ILE A 26 -0.47 1.66 -13.24
C ILE A 26 -0.48 0.16 -13.01
N GLN A 27 -0.89 -0.59 -14.01
CA GLN A 27 -0.87 -2.05 -14.03
C GLN A 27 0.03 -2.54 -15.15
N ALA A 28 0.79 -3.59 -14.89
CA ALA A 28 1.57 -4.28 -15.91
C ALA A 28 1.39 -5.80 -15.77
N THR A 29 1.27 -6.48 -16.93
CA THR A 29 1.18 -7.93 -17.01
C THR A 29 2.52 -8.48 -17.47
N PHE A 30 3.05 -9.46 -16.76
CA PHE A 30 4.32 -10.12 -17.07
C PHE A 30 4.10 -11.62 -17.23
N LYS A 31 4.93 -12.23 -18.07
CA LYS A 31 5.10 -13.68 -18.08
C LYS A 31 5.88 -14.07 -16.81
N TRP A 32 5.36 -15.00 -16.04
CA TRP A 32 5.99 -15.50 -14.84
C TRP A 32 5.90 -17.01 -14.78
N LYS A 33 7.06 -17.69 -14.90
CA LYS A 33 7.12 -19.13 -15.11
C LYS A 33 6.27 -19.54 -16.35
N ARG A 34 5.28 -20.42 -16.18
CA ARG A 34 4.33 -20.82 -17.23
C ARG A 34 2.99 -20.10 -17.17
N LYS A 35 2.88 -19.09 -16.30
CA LYS A 35 1.65 -18.34 -16.03
C LYS A 35 1.87 -16.85 -16.31
N LYS A 36 0.85 -16.06 -16.08
CA LYS A 36 0.93 -14.59 -16.04
C LYS A 36 0.88 -14.12 -14.59
N ILE A 37 1.52 -12.99 -14.33
CA ILE A 37 1.40 -12.24 -13.10
C ILE A 37 1.03 -10.80 -13.44
N ILE A 38 0.05 -10.24 -12.74
CA ILE A 38 -0.39 -8.86 -12.90
C ILE A 38 0.06 -8.07 -11.68
N ILE A 39 0.85 -7.05 -11.92
CA ILE A 39 1.36 -6.14 -10.90
C ILE A 39 0.62 -4.81 -11.04
N MET A 40 -0.12 -4.45 -10.00
CA MET A 40 -0.83 -3.19 -9.85
C MET A 40 -0.07 -2.31 -8.85
N ASN A 41 0.40 -1.15 -9.29
CA ASN A 41 1.09 -0.19 -8.44
C ASN A 41 0.26 1.07 -8.29
N GLY A 42 -0.02 1.47 -7.06
CA GLY A 42 -0.84 2.63 -6.73
C GLY A 42 -0.13 3.63 -5.81
N TYR A 43 -0.32 4.91 -6.10
CA TYR A 43 -0.11 5.99 -5.14
C TYR A 43 -1.48 6.49 -4.67
N PHE A 44 -2.00 5.86 -3.62
CA PHE A 44 -3.35 6.11 -3.14
C PHE A 44 -3.48 7.54 -2.58
N PRO A 45 -4.58 8.25 -2.85
CA PRO A 45 -4.77 9.58 -2.31
C PRO A 45 -4.67 9.60 -0.79
N GLN A 46 -3.92 10.54 -0.23
CA GLN A 46 -3.71 10.66 1.20
C GLN A 46 -5.00 11.05 1.95
N GLY A 47 -5.84 11.91 1.36
CA GLY A 47 -7.15 12.29 1.92
C GLY A 47 -7.12 13.50 2.84
N GLU A 48 -5.99 13.80 3.46
CA GLU A 48 -5.72 14.91 4.40
C GLU A 48 -6.54 14.82 5.70
N ASN A 49 -7.85 14.99 5.62
CA ASN A 49 -8.77 14.96 6.76
C ASN A 49 -10.14 14.44 6.31
N ARG A 50 -10.86 13.75 7.21
CA ARG A 50 -12.22 13.23 6.96
C ARG A 50 -13.19 14.30 6.45
N SER A 51 -13.09 15.54 6.94
CA SER A 51 -13.95 16.64 6.56
C SER A 51 -13.50 17.37 5.28
N HIS A 52 -12.39 16.97 4.66
CA HIS A 52 -11.90 17.64 3.47
C HIS A 52 -12.80 17.34 2.27
N GLU A 53 -13.46 18.38 1.74
CA GLU A 53 -14.55 18.26 0.75
C GLU A 53 -14.16 17.55 -0.55
N THR A 54 -12.88 17.56 -0.94
CA THR A 54 -12.44 16.98 -2.21
C THR A 54 -11.42 15.84 -2.05
N LYS A 55 -10.45 15.96 -1.14
CA LYS A 55 -9.34 14.99 -1.02
C LYS A 55 -9.79 13.67 -0.42
N PHE A 56 -10.60 13.70 0.62
CA PHE A 56 -11.10 12.49 1.25
C PHE A 56 -12.09 11.73 0.34
N PRO A 57 -13.09 12.37 -0.32
CA PRO A 57 -13.88 11.71 -1.36
C PRO A 57 -13.07 11.10 -2.51
N LYS A 58 -11.99 11.77 -2.95
CA LYS A 58 -11.07 11.19 -3.95
C LYS A 58 -10.37 9.92 -3.46
N LYS A 59 -10.00 9.86 -2.17
CA LYS A 59 -9.46 8.64 -1.57
C LYS A 59 -10.47 7.51 -1.59
N ILE A 60 -11.70 7.77 -1.14
CA ILE A 60 -12.80 6.78 -1.16
C ILE A 60 -13.05 6.29 -2.59
N LYS A 61 -13.14 7.21 -3.55
CA LYS A 61 -13.34 6.86 -4.97
C LYS A 61 -12.23 5.93 -5.46
N PHE A 62 -10.97 6.24 -5.18
CA PHE A 62 -9.82 5.44 -5.62
C PHE A 62 -9.89 4.00 -5.11
N TYR A 63 -10.19 3.80 -3.82
CA TYR A 63 -10.37 2.47 -3.23
C TYR A 63 -11.53 1.70 -3.85
N ASN A 64 -12.67 2.37 -4.09
CA ASN A 64 -13.83 1.76 -4.74
C ASN A 64 -13.53 1.35 -6.20
N ASP A 65 -12.79 2.16 -6.94
CA ASP A 65 -12.42 1.88 -8.32
C ASP A 65 -11.41 0.72 -8.38
N LEU A 66 -10.45 0.68 -7.46
CA LEU A 66 -9.52 -0.45 -7.33
C LEU A 66 -10.27 -1.75 -6.98
N GLU A 67 -11.21 -1.71 -6.04
CA GLU A 67 -12.04 -2.87 -5.68
C GLU A 67 -12.80 -3.43 -6.88
N LYS A 68 -13.48 -2.57 -7.65
CA LYS A 68 -14.19 -2.94 -8.87
C LYS A 68 -13.23 -3.53 -9.91
N HIS A 69 -12.07 -2.92 -10.08
CA HIS A 69 -11.07 -3.35 -11.03
C HIS A 69 -10.53 -4.75 -10.69
N ILE A 70 -10.19 -4.99 -9.42
CA ILE A 70 -9.73 -6.30 -8.94
C ILE A 70 -10.83 -7.35 -9.11
N LYS A 71 -12.07 -7.06 -8.75
CA LYS A 71 -13.21 -7.99 -8.94
C LYS A 71 -13.40 -8.39 -10.40
N LYS A 72 -13.16 -7.46 -11.34
CA LYS A 72 -13.19 -7.75 -12.77
C LYS A 72 -12.04 -8.67 -13.19
N LEU A 73 -10.80 -8.36 -12.77
CA LEU A 73 -9.62 -9.15 -13.07
C LEU A 73 -9.71 -10.58 -12.54
N LYS A 74 -10.18 -10.76 -11.32
CA LYS A 74 -10.29 -12.09 -10.68
C LYS A 74 -11.26 -13.05 -11.34
N LYS A 75 -12.00 -12.62 -12.35
CA LYS A 75 -12.82 -13.54 -13.16
C LYS A 75 -11.97 -14.36 -14.15
N THR A 76 -10.78 -13.89 -14.50
CA THR A 76 -9.91 -14.49 -15.53
C THR A 76 -8.47 -14.67 -15.08
N GLU A 77 -8.06 -13.97 -14.02
CA GLU A 77 -6.66 -13.90 -13.59
C GLU A 77 -6.55 -14.26 -12.10
N GLU A 78 -5.57 -15.08 -11.77
CA GLU A 78 -5.36 -15.59 -10.39
C GLU A 78 -4.17 -14.93 -9.69
N ASN A 79 -3.08 -14.67 -10.43
CA ASN A 79 -1.82 -14.23 -9.84
C ASN A 79 -1.73 -12.69 -9.88
N LEU A 80 -2.19 -12.07 -8.84
CA LEU A 80 -2.28 -10.62 -8.70
C LEU A 80 -1.40 -10.12 -7.56
N ILE A 81 -0.72 -9.00 -7.80
CA ILE A 81 -0.02 -8.21 -6.77
C ILE A 81 -0.58 -6.79 -6.80
N VAL A 82 -0.98 -6.27 -5.65
CA VAL A 82 -1.32 -4.85 -5.44
C VAL A 82 -0.28 -4.26 -4.51
N MET A 83 0.43 -3.23 -4.95
CA MET A 83 1.52 -2.63 -4.19
C MET A 83 1.54 -1.12 -4.28
N GLY A 84 2.23 -0.47 -3.36
CA GLY A 84 2.45 0.97 -3.35
C GLY A 84 2.16 1.62 -2.00
N ASP A 85 2.08 2.94 -2.00
CA ASP A 85 1.66 3.74 -0.86
C ASP A 85 0.13 3.77 -0.78
N PHE A 86 -0.42 2.97 0.14
CA PHE A 86 -1.87 2.89 0.39
C PHE A 86 -2.38 4.06 1.22
N ASN A 87 -1.47 4.80 1.86
CA ASN A 87 -1.81 5.85 2.82
C ASN A 87 -2.76 5.37 3.94
N VAL A 88 -2.69 4.08 4.31
CA VAL A 88 -3.46 3.46 5.40
C VAL A 88 -2.59 2.53 6.22
N ALA A 89 -2.59 2.72 7.53
CA ALA A 89 -2.06 1.79 8.53
C ALA A 89 -3.23 0.92 9.05
N PRO A 90 -3.36 -0.36 8.62
CA PRO A 90 -4.60 -1.12 8.75
C PRO A 90 -4.82 -1.77 10.12
N SER A 91 -3.84 -1.74 11.00
CA SER A 91 -3.93 -2.31 12.35
C SER A 91 -3.11 -1.50 13.36
N ASP A 92 -3.38 -1.69 14.65
CA ASP A 92 -2.63 -1.05 15.73
C ASP A 92 -1.12 -1.36 15.65
N LEU A 93 -0.74 -2.55 15.17
CA LEU A 93 0.66 -2.93 14.95
C LEU A 93 1.35 -2.11 13.85
N ASP A 94 0.60 -1.36 13.06
CA ASP A 94 1.09 -0.53 11.96
C ASP A 94 1.18 0.95 12.34
N ILE A 95 0.83 1.29 13.61
CA ILE A 95 0.66 2.66 14.10
C ILE A 95 1.62 2.92 15.28
N GLY A 96 2.80 3.46 15.01
CA GLY A 96 3.83 3.73 16.01
C GLY A 96 4.04 5.20 16.34
N ILE A 97 3.03 6.06 16.17
CA ILE A 97 3.17 7.50 16.47
C ILE A 97 2.93 7.88 17.93
N GLY A 98 2.63 6.89 18.78
CA GLY A 98 2.32 7.06 20.20
C GLY A 98 0.85 7.37 20.47
N GLU A 99 0.34 6.85 21.58
CA GLU A 99 -1.08 6.84 21.96
C GLU A 99 -1.74 8.23 21.94
N GLN A 100 -1.05 9.25 22.46
CA GLN A 100 -1.57 10.62 22.48
C GLN A 100 -1.77 11.19 21.07
N ASN A 101 -0.85 10.91 20.14
CA ASN A 101 -0.97 11.31 18.75
C ASN A 101 -2.09 10.54 18.04
N VAL A 102 -2.23 9.24 18.31
CA VAL A 102 -3.34 8.43 17.78
C VAL A 102 -4.68 9.02 18.19
N LYS A 103 -4.90 9.27 19.49
CA LYS A 103 -6.13 9.88 20.02
C LYS A 103 -6.41 11.24 19.38
N ARG A 104 -5.38 12.08 19.24
CA ARG A 104 -5.50 13.39 18.59
C ARG A 104 -5.89 13.26 17.11
N TRP A 105 -5.22 12.40 16.34
CA TRP A 105 -5.50 12.25 14.91
C TRP A 105 -6.93 11.75 14.67
N LEU A 106 -7.38 10.77 15.44
CA LEU A 106 -8.74 10.24 15.35
C LEU A 106 -9.79 11.31 15.70
N ARG A 107 -9.59 12.06 16.80
CA ARG A 107 -10.47 13.16 17.19
C ARG A 107 -10.54 14.24 16.10
N ASP A 108 -9.41 14.61 15.53
CA ASP A 108 -9.28 15.66 14.54
C ASP A 108 -9.65 15.18 13.12
N GLY A 109 -10.01 13.91 12.95
CA GLY A 109 -10.38 13.31 11.66
C GLY A 109 -9.22 13.18 10.67
N LYS A 110 -7.97 13.17 11.15
CA LYS A 110 -6.78 13.07 10.30
C LYS A 110 -6.67 11.67 9.71
N THR A 111 -6.39 11.60 8.42
CA THR A 111 -6.29 10.34 7.67
C THR A 111 -5.03 9.54 8.03
N ALA A 112 -5.03 8.29 7.70
CA ALA A 112 -4.10 7.19 7.68
C ALA A 112 -4.56 5.94 8.45
N PHE A 113 -5.48 6.07 9.42
CA PHE A 113 -6.03 4.94 10.18
C PHE A 113 -7.43 5.24 10.74
N LEU A 114 -8.22 6.03 10.04
CA LEU A 114 -9.63 6.18 10.36
C LEU A 114 -10.36 4.84 10.16
N PRO A 115 -11.37 4.49 10.96
CA PRO A 115 -12.10 3.23 10.82
C PRO A 115 -12.56 2.95 9.39
N GLU A 116 -13.09 3.94 8.71
CA GLU A 116 -13.52 3.82 7.31
C GLU A 116 -12.37 3.59 6.33
N GLU A 117 -11.15 4.04 6.63
CA GLU A 117 -9.95 3.78 5.82
C GLU A 117 -9.50 2.34 6.00
N ILE A 118 -9.51 1.85 7.25
CA ILE A 118 -9.21 0.45 7.58
C ILE A 118 -10.22 -0.48 6.91
N ASP A 119 -11.51 -0.11 6.92
CA ASP A 119 -12.56 -0.87 6.22
C ASP A 119 -12.32 -0.94 4.72
N MET A 120 -11.92 0.15 4.08
CA MET A 120 -11.58 0.18 2.65
C MET A 120 -10.38 -0.72 2.34
N TRP A 121 -9.35 -0.68 3.16
CA TRP A 121 -8.17 -1.54 3.02
C TRP A 121 -8.55 -3.03 3.20
N ASN A 122 -9.33 -3.35 4.23
CA ASN A 122 -9.83 -4.70 4.48
C ASN A 122 -10.67 -5.23 3.32
N LYS A 123 -11.55 -4.42 2.71
CA LYS A 123 -12.30 -4.82 1.52
C LYS A 123 -11.40 -5.28 0.37
N ILE A 124 -10.27 -4.58 0.14
CA ILE A 124 -9.29 -5.02 -0.87
C ILE A 124 -8.64 -6.34 -0.46
N LYS A 125 -8.17 -6.45 0.80
CA LYS A 125 -7.55 -7.67 1.31
C LYS A 125 -8.52 -8.87 1.22
N ASP A 126 -9.78 -8.68 1.59
CA ASP A 126 -10.79 -9.73 1.63
C ASP A 126 -11.23 -10.22 0.23
N LEU A 127 -10.78 -9.55 -0.83
CA LEU A 127 -10.85 -10.12 -2.18
C LEU A 127 -9.91 -11.33 -2.40
N GLY A 128 -9.27 -11.82 -1.36
CA GLY A 128 -8.39 -13.00 -1.39
C GLY A 128 -6.92 -12.63 -1.54
N PHE A 129 -6.53 -11.49 -0.96
CA PHE A 129 -5.14 -11.11 -0.83
C PHE A 129 -4.58 -11.40 0.56
N ILE A 130 -3.25 -11.45 0.62
CA ILE A 130 -2.44 -11.59 1.82
C ILE A 130 -1.49 -10.39 1.86
N ASP A 131 -1.40 -9.72 3.00
CA ASP A 131 -0.35 -8.74 3.26
C ASP A 131 0.97 -9.51 3.46
N SER A 132 1.88 -9.39 2.50
CA SER A 132 3.14 -10.16 2.48
C SER A 132 4.00 -9.89 3.70
N TRP A 133 4.13 -8.62 4.12
CA TRP A 133 4.88 -8.25 5.32
C TRP A 133 4.26 -8.87 6.58
N ARG A 134 2.95 -8.65 6.80
CA ARG A 134 2.27 -9.13 8.00
C ARG A 134 2.20 -10.64 8.07
N LYS A 135 2.21 -11.33 6.93
CA LYS A 135 2.28 -12.79 6.88
C LYS A 135 3.57 -13.33 7.50
N GLN A 136 4.73 -12.73 7.21
CA GLN A 136 6.01 -13.16 7.77
C GLN A 136 6.29 -12.56 9.15
N ASN A 137 5.71 -11.41 9.46
CA ASN A 137 5.95 -10.64 10.67
C ASN A 137 4.62 -10.39 11.43
N PRO A 138 3.92 -11.45 11.89
CA PRO A 138 2.54 -11.35 12.39
C PRO A 138 2.40 -10.54 13.67
N ARG A 139 3.48 -10.38 14.44
CA ARG A 139 3.50 -9.67 15.74
C ARG A 139 4.43 -8.46 15.76
N GLU A 140 5.05 -8.12 14.63
CA GLU A 140 5.98 -6.99 14.57
C GLU A 140 5.22 -5.67 14.69
N GLU A 141 5.62 -4.83 15.64
CA GLU A 141 4.96 -3.56 15.99
C GLU A 141 5.93 -2.37 16.04
N SER A 142 7.17 -2.56 15.60
CA SER A 142 8.23 -1.53 15.67
C SER A 142 8.81 -1.16 14.30
N ILE A 143 8.33 -1.80 13.24
CA ILE A 143 8.82 -1.60 11.88
C ILE A 143 7.77 -0.91 11.02
N TYR A 144 8.09 0.28 10.56
CA TYR A 144 7.20 1.15 9.79
C TYR A 144 7.82 1.48 8.44
N SER A 145 6.98 1.90 7.47
CA SER A 145 7.43 2.27 6.14
C SER A 145 7.50 3.78 5.93
N TRP A 146 6.85 4.58 6.76
CA TRP A 146 6.80 6.04 6.67
C TRP A 146 7.14 6.72 7.99
N PHE A 147 7.91 7.82 7.92
CA PHE A 147 8.39 8.60 9.05
C PHE A 147 8.33 10.09 8.75
N ASP A 148 7.53 10.83 9.52
CA ASP A 148 7.41 12.28 9.32
C ASP A 148 8.77 13.00 9.52
N TYR A 149 9.24 13.67 8.48
CA TYR A 149 10.48 14.44 8.52
C TYR A 149 10.50 15.56 9.57
N ARG A 150 9.34 16.24 9.75
CA ARG A 150 9.25 17.41 10.62
C ARG A 150 9.47 17.05 12.09
N SER A 151 9.06 15.86 12.48
CA SER A 151 9.15 15.37 13.84
C SER A 151 10.33 14.42 14.07
N ARG A 152 11.19 14.20 13.05
CA ARG A 152 12.35 13.32 13.11
C ARG A 152 12.06 11.91 13.63
N MET A 153 10.88 11.40 13.40
CA MET A 153 10.39 10.13 13.95
C MET A 153 11.30 8.93 13.65
N PHE A 154 12.05 8.98 12.54
CA PHE A 154 13.01 7.92 12.20
C PHE A 154 14.21 7.86 13.16
N ASP A 155 14.62 9.00 13.73
CA ASP A 155 15.77 9.11 14.64
C ASP A 155 15.41 8.79 16.08
N ASP A 156 14.11 8.63 16.40
CA ASP A 156 13.66 8.26 17.72
C ASP A 156 14.05 6.83 18.11
N ASN A 157 14.13 6.58 19.42
CA ASN A 157 14.32 5.25 19.98
C ASN A 157 13.30 4.99 21.11
N PRO A 158 12.27 4.12 20.92
CA PRO A 158 11.98 3.41 19.67
C PRO A 158 11.54 4.35 18.52
N LYS A 159 11.75 3.94 17.28
CA LYS A 159 11.31 4.70 16.10
C LYS A 159 9.79 4.86 16.11
N ARG A 160 9.31 6.03 15.65
CA ARG A 160 7.88 6.34 15.57
C ARG A 160 7.46 6.57 14.13
N GLY A 161 6.56 5.76 13.62
CA GLY A 161 6.16 5.83 12.21
C GLY A 161 4.81 5.18 11.95
N LEU A 162 4.47 5.06 10.67
CA LEU A 162 3.31 4.32 10.19
C LEU A 162 3.76 3.33 9.12
N ARG A 163 3.16 2.14 9.10
CA ARG A 163 3.31 1.23 7.96
C ARG A 163 2.12 1.45 7.01
N ILE A 164 2.35 2.22 5.97
CA ILE A 164 1.34 2.62 4.98
C ILE A 164 1.67 2.19 3.55
N ASP A 165 2.88 1.66 3.35
CA ASP A 165 3.29 1.04 2.09
C ASP A 165 3.12 -0.46 2.19
N HIS A 166 2.38 -1.06 1.27
CA HIS A 166 2.01 -2.47 1.32
C HIS A 166 2.29 -3.19 0.01
N ILE A 167 2.53 -4.51 0.11
CA ILE A 167 2.52 -5.44 -1.01
C ILE A 167 1.54 -6.55 -0.67
N LEU A 168 0.37 -6.49 -1.31
CA LEU A 168 -0.68 -7.49 -1.19
C LEU A 168 -0.55 -8.49 -2.33
N ILE A 169 -0.45 -9.77 -2.02
CA ILE A 169 -0.35 -10.86 -3.00
C ILE A 169 -1.62 -11.72 -2.97
N SER A 170 -2.08 -12.19 -4.12
CA SER A 170 -3.16 -13.16 -4.16
C SER A 170 -2.76 -14.49 -3.52
N LYS A 171 -3.71 -15.20 -2.90
CA LYS A 171 -3.47 -16.50 -2.25
C LYS A 171 -2.87 -17.54 -3.20
N SER A 172 -3.13 -17.43 -4.51
CA SER A 172 -2.59 -18.34 -5.54
C SER A 172 -1.07 -18.34 -5.62
N ILE A 173 -0.41 -17.26 -5.19
CA ILE A 173 1.06 -17.13 -5.21
C ILE A 173 1.68 -17.08 -3.81
N GLU A 174 0.91 -17.35 -2.78
CA GLU A 174 1.40 -17.37 -1.38
C GLU A 174 2.57 -18.33 -1.19
N SER A 175 2.48 -19.54 -1.76
CA SER A 175 3.54 -20.56 -1.66
C SER A 175 4.84 -20.21 -2.39
N GLU A 176 4.81 -19.20 -3.23
CA GLU A 176 5.97 -18.68 -3.96
C GLU A 176 6.73 -17.60 -3.20
N MET A 177 6.15 -17.09 -2.12
CA MET A 177 6.77 -16.05 -1.31
C MET A 177 7.97 -16.61 -0.56
N LEU A 178 9.15 -16.03 -0.81
CA LEU A 178 10.41 -16.39 -0.14
C LEU A 178 10.68 -15.44 1.02
N ASN A 179 10.68 -14.14 0.76
CA ASN A 179 11.03 -13.14 1.76
C ASN A 179 10.37 -11.79 1.45
N THR A 180 10.31 -10.91 2.46
CA THR A 180 9.81 -9.55 2.33
C THR A 180 10.49 -8.64 3.34
N GLY A 181 10.56 -7.34 3.07
CA GLY A 181 11.21 -6.42 3.99
C GLY A 181 10.87 -4.96 3.75
N ILE A 182 11.31 -4.15 4.71
CA ILE A 182 11.28 -2.69 4.68
C ILE A 182 12.73 -2.22 4.86
N ASP A 183 13.24 -1.46 3.89
CA ASP A 183 14.65 -1.10 3.80
C ASP A 183 14.96 0.18 4.60
N TYR A 184 15.42 0.00 5.83
CA TYR A 184 15.86 1.10 6.69
C TYR A 184 17.22 1.67 6.28
N LEU A 185 18.06 0.90 5.59
CA LEU A 185 19.35 1.42 5.11
C LEU A 185 19.12 2.52 4.08
N ALA A 186 18.21 2.30 3.12
CA ALA A 186 17.84 3.32 2.16
C ALA A 186 17.27 4.58 2.84
N ARG A 187 16.47 4.41 3.91
CA ARG A 187 15.89 5.52 4.69
C ARG A 187 16.93 6.28 5.52
N SER A 188 18.05 5.66 5.89
CA SER A 188 19.12 6.29 6.68
C SER A 188 20.17 7.00 5.83
N MET A 189 20.08 6.98 4.50
CA MET A 189 21.02 7.64 3.60
C MET A 189 20.89 9.17 3.67
N GLU A 190 21.85 9.88 3.08
CA GLU A 190 21.79 11.33 2.95
C GLU A 190 20.58 11.75 2.09
N LYS A 191 19.77 12.71 2.58
CA LYS A 191 18.57 13.24 1.93
C LYS A 191 17.59 12.13 1.47
N PRO A 192 17.21 11.22 2.34
CA PRO A 192 16.35 10.08 1.98
C PRO A 192 14.91 10.51 1.72
N SER A 193 14.07 9.63 1.18
CA SER A 193 12.61 9.78 1.23
C SER A 193 12.09 9.68 2.68
N ASP A 194 10.90 10.22 2.98
CA ASP A 194 10.17 9.94 4.23
C ASP A 194 9.57 8.53 4.25
N HIS A 195 9.55 7.85 3.10
CA HIS A 195 9.22 6.43 2.98
C HIS A 195 10.47 5.56 2.89
N CYS A 196 10.36 4.35 3.45
CA CYS A 196 11.31 3.27 3.22
C CYS A 196 10.88 2.45 1.99
N PRO A 197 11.81 2.00 1.15
CA PRO A 197 11.48 0.99 0.15
C PRO A 197 10.90 -0.27 0.82
N VAL A 198 9.80 -0.77 0.28
CA VAL A 198 9.24 -2.07 0.65
C VAL A 198 9.49 -3.06 -0.49
N TRP A 199 9.81 -4.30 -0.16
CA TRP A 199 10.18 -5.30 -1.15
C TRP A 199 9.60 -6.67 -0.83
N LEU A 200 9.43 -7.45 -1.87
CA LEU A 200 8.96 -8.85 -1.83
C LEU A 200 9.80 -9.68 -2.79
N GLU A 201 10.23 -10.84 -2.33
CA GLU A 201 10.91 -11.86 -3.13
C GLU A 201 9.99 -13.05 -3.36
N LEU A 202 9.80 -13.41 -4.62
CA LEU A 202 9.09 -14.60 -5.05
C LEU A 202 10.07 -15.58 -5.72
N ARG A 203 9.78 -16.89 -5.58
CA ARG A 203 10.57 -17.97 -6.20
C ARG A 203 10.46 -17.93 -7.71
#